data_9f91d841e15c65c158aa62608e2f656d
#
_entry.id   9f91d841e15c65c158aa62608e2f656d
#
_cell.length_a   1.000
_cell.length_b   1.000
_cell.length_c   1.000
_cell.angle_alpha   90.00
_cell.angle_beta   90.00
_cell.angle_gamma   90.00
#
_symmetry.space_group_name_H-M   'P 1'
#
loop_
_entity.id
_entity.type
_entity.pdbx_description
1 polymer ?
#
loop_
_entity_poly.entity_id
_entity_poly.type
_entity_poly.pdbx_seq_one_letter_code
_entity_poly.pdbx_strand_id
1 'polypeptide(L)'
;QEQWNEQGVKTAKELKKIVRNLDTTRLITAGMNPPVNMENQDVTLQFDKANVNYNVLAASGVLDLVGYNYAHKTFEYHQQNFPKTPFIATETTSGLQTRGYYDQKSDTLKRWPIRWDIPFDGGNSNNTVSSYDQVSTPWGSTHEETWKIIKKHDYLSGMFIWTGFDYLGEPTPYVWPSRSSYFGVIDLAGFPKDVYYMYQSEWTDKPVLHIFPHWNWEIGKEVDIWAYYSQADEVELFLNEESLGIKKKEGDDLHIMWRIPFKPGSLKAISRKDGNEISC
;
A
#
# COMPACT_ATOMS: atom_id res chain seq x y z
N GLN A 1 6.58 22.52 0.31
CA GLN A 1 6.41 22.94 -1.11
C GLN A 1 7.63 23.68 -1.69
N GLU A 2 8.64 23.96 -0.87
CA GLU A 2 9.84 24.67 -1.29
C GLU A 2 10.88 23.78 -2.01
N GLN A 3 10.56 22.51 -2.20
CA GLN A 3 11.47 21.52 -2.80
C GLN A 3 11.85 21.81 -4.26
N TRP A 4 11.10 22.73 -4.92
CA TRP A 4 11.25 23.05 -6.34
C TRP A 4 12.15 24.25 -6.62
N ASN A 5 12.73 24.87 -5.59
CA ASN A 5 13.50 26.09 -5.75
C ASN A 5 14.72 26.17 -4.83
N GLU A 6 15.64 27.10 -5.13
CA GLU A 6 16.89 27.30 -4.38
C GLU A 6 16.66 27.79 -2.94
N GLN A 7 15.54 28.45 -2.65
CA GLN A 7 15.21 28.86 -1.29
C GLN A 7 14.94 27.64 -0.41
N GLY A 8 14.27 26.61 -0.93
CA GLY A 8 14.08 25.35 -0.23
C GLY A 8 15.39 24.66 0.11
N VAL A 9 16.38 24.69 -0.81
CA VAL A 9 17.72 24.16 -0.55
C VAL A 9 18.43 24.91 0.58
N LYS A 10 18.34 26.25 0.63
CA LYS A 10 18.90 27.06 1.72
C LYS A 10 18.27 26.71 3.05
N THR A 11 16.93 26.68 3.10
CA THR A 11 16.18 26.30 4.30
C THR A 11 16.55 24.90 4.78
N ALA A 12 16.63 23.92 3.88
CA ALA A 12 17.03 22.55 4.22
C ALA A 12 18.46 22.48 4.80
N LYS A 13 19.40 23.28 4.28
CA LYS A 13 20.78 23.38 4.83
C LYS A 13 20.77 23.91 6.26
N GLU A 14 19.99 24.94 6.53
CA GLU A 14 19.86 25.53 7.88
C GLU A 14 19.23 24.53 8.85
N LEU A 15 18.12 23.90 8.47
CA LEU A 15 17.46 22.89 9.28
C LEU A 15 18.37 21.69 9.54
N LYS A 16 19.08 21.19 8.53
CA LYS A 16 20.06 20.12 8.69
C LYS A 16 21.14 20.48 9.70
N LYS A 17 21.66 21.73 9.66
CA LYS A 17 22.65 22.21 10.63
C LYS A 17 22.11 22.19 12.06
N ILE A 18 20.86 22.63 12.26
CA ILE A 18 20.20 22.61 13.57
C ILE A 18 20.08 21.18 14.09
N VAL A 19 19.54 20.27 13.26
CA VAL A 19 19.38 18.86 13.63
C VAL A 19 20.73 18.23 13.95
N ARG A 20 21.77 18.47 13.15
CA ARG A 20 23.12 17.91 13.38
C ARG A 20 23.78 18.41 14.66
N ASN A 21 23.45 19.60 15.12
CA ASN A 21 23.92 20.08 16.43
C ASN A 21 23.28 19.31 17.61
N LEU A 22 22.13 18.66 17.39
CA LEU A 22 21.42 17.89 18.40
C LEU A 22 21.65 16.37 18.25
N ASP A 23 21.73 15.90 17.01
CA ASP A 23 21.93 14.48 16.69
C ASP A 23 22.80 14.31 15.45
N THR A 24 23.97 13.71 15.64
CA THR A 24 24.91 13.40 14.57
C THR A 24 24.80 11.96 14.08
N THR A 25 23.96 11.13 14.69
CA THR A 25 23.95 9.69 14.49
C THR A 25 22.95 9.22 13.44
N ARG A 26 21.83 9.94 13.26
CA ARG A 26 20.76 9.55 12.33
C ARG A 26 20.89 10.25 10.99
N LEU A 27 20.51 9.56 9.91
CA LEU A 27 20.40 10.16 8.57
C LEU A 27 19.21 11.14 8.53
N ILE A 28 19.36 12.17 7.72
CA ILE A 28 18.35 13.23 7.57
C ILE A 28 17.76 13.17 6.16
N THR A 29 16.44 13.15 6.10
CA THR A 29 15.67 13.24 4.85
C THR A 29 14.55 14.27 4.99
N ALA A 30 13.79 14.46 3.93
CA ALA A 30 12.54 15.20 3.89
C ALA A 30 11.54 14.40 3.08
N GLY A 31 10.26 14.41 3.51
CA GLY A 31 9.17 13.88 2.70
C GLY A 31 8.89 14.83 1.54
N MET A 32 9.21 14.41 0.33
CA MET A 32 9.08 15.21 -0.88
C MET A 32 8.11 14.56 -1.85
N ASN A 33 7.41 15.36 -2.63
CA ASN A 33 6.71 14.81 -3.78
C ASN A 33 7.72 14.59 -4.91
N PRO A 34 7.71 13.41 -5.55
CA PRO A 34 8.52 13.20 -6.73
C PRO A 34 8.03 14.10 -7.88
N PRO A 35 8.93 14.56 -8.74
CA PRO A 35 8.58 15.41 -9.87
C PRO A 35 7.94 14.57 -10.98
N VAL A 36 6.65 14.36 -10.90
CA VAL A 36 5.86 13.65 -11.91
C VAL A 36 4.82 14.57 -12.51
N ASN A 37 4.49 14.37 -13.77
CA ASN A 37 3.29 14.94 -14.32
C ASN A 37 2.07 14.21 -13.72
N MET A 38 1.31 14.92 -12.89
CA MET A 38 0.16 14.34 -12.19
C MET A 38 -1.00 13.97 -13.12
N GLU A 39 -1.06 14.56 -14.31
CA GLU A 39 -2.13 14.28 -15.28
C GLU A 39 -1.92 12.96 -16.01
N ASN A 40 -0.70 12.70 -16.47
CA ASN A 40 -0.36 11.50 -17.23
C ASN A 40 0.56 10.54 -16.47
N GLN A 41 1.01 10.92 -15.26
CA GLN A 41 1.99 10.18 -14.46
C GLN A 41 3.27 9.83 -15.24
N ASP A 42 3.70 10.72 -16.13
CA ASP A 42 4.93 10.54 -16.88
C ASP A 42 6.15 10.72 -15.95
N VAL A 43 6.75 9.60 -15.61
CA VAL A 43 7.88 9.52 -14.70
C VAL A 43 9.22 9.83 -15.40
N THR A 44 9.25 9.85 -16.72
CA THR A 44 10.49 10.06 -17.47
C THR A 44 10.99 11.50 -17.39
N LEU A 45 10.06 12.44 -17.14
CA LEU A 45 10.35 13.87 -17.07
C LEU A 45 10.83 14.36 -15.69
N GLN A 46 10.75 13.52 -14.67
CA GLN A 46 10.95 13.95 -13.27
C GLN A 46 12.34 14.52 -12.97
N PHE A 47 13.36 14.13 -13.73
CA PHE A 47 14.77 14.54 -13.52
C PHE A 47 15.30 15.46 -14.61
N ASP A 48 14.48 15.87 -15.54
CA ASP A 48 14.83 16.88 -16.53
C ASP A 48 14.77 18.27 -15.90
N LYS A 49 15.90 18.99 -15.88
CA LYS A 49 15.99 20.36 -15.36
C LYS A 49 15.13 21.37 -16.12
N ALA A 50 14.79 21.07 -17.36
CA ALA A 50 13.86 21.89 -18.12
C ALA A 50 12.40 21.70 -17.68
N ASN A 51 12.11 20.63 -16.96
CA ASN A 51 10.78 20.34 -16.44
C ASN A 51 10.47 21.21 -15.22
N VAL A 52 9.31 21.85 -15.20
CA VAL A 52 8.85 22.69 -14.08
C VAL A 52 8.74 21.93 -12.75
N ASN A 53 8.66 20.62 -12.81
CA ASN A 53 8.57 19.74 -11.64
C ASN A 53 9.93 19.17 -11.20
N TYR A 54 11.04 19.66 -11.72
CA TYR A 54 12.38 19.22 -11.31
C TYR A 54 12.60 19.46 -9.81
N ASN A 55 12.91 18.41 -9.06
CA ASN A 55 13.10 18.48 -7.62
C ASN A 55 14.52 18.96 -7.28
N VAL A 56 14.67 20.27 -7.12
CA VAL A 56 15.97 20.93 -6.84
C VAL A 56 16.53 20.46 -5.50
N LEU A 57 15.68 20.24 -4.48
CA LEU A 57 16.13 19.79 -3.17
C LEU A 57 16.67 18.35 -3.23
N ALA A 58 15.98 17.44 -3.91
CA ALA A 58 16.47 16.07 -4.07
C ALA A 58 17.83 16.03 -4.79
N ALA A 59 18.01 16.87 -5.82
CA ALA A 59 19.24 16.95 -6.61
C ALA A 59 20.39 17.71 -5.94
N SER A 60 20.10 18.48 -4.87
CA SER A 60 21.08 19.38 -4.23
C SER A 60 22.18 18.66 -3.44
N GLY A 61 21.98 17.40 -3.07
CA GLY A 61 22.87 16.66 -2.17
C GLY A 61 22.85 17.14 -0.71
N VAL A 62 21.90 18.00 -0.32
CA VAL A 62 21.78 18.47 1.07
C VAL A 62 21.29 17.37 1.98
N LEU A 63 20.35 16.55 1.52
CA LEU A 63 19.79 15.43 2.29
C LEU A 63 20.75 14.22 2.26
N ASP A 64 20.75 13.44 3.34
CA ASP A 64 21.56 12.22 3.43
C ASP A 64 20.97 11.07 2.62
N LEU A 65 19.65 11.09 2.46
CA LEU A 65 18.89 10.17 1.61
C LEU A 65 17.69 10.90 1.01
N VAL A 66 17.26 10.42 -0.16
CA VAL A 66 16.06 10.93 -0.84
C VAL A 66 14.84 10.27 -0.22
N GLY A 67 13.85 11.08 0.14
CA GLY A 67 12.55 10.64 0.65
C GLY A 67 11.43 11.13 -0.24
N TYR A 68 10.63 10.22 -0.81
CA TYR A 68 9.45 10.60 -1.60
C TYR A 68 8.17 10.08 -0.96
N ASN A 69 7.14 10.93 -1.06
CA ASN A 69 5.77 10.58 -0.71
C ASN A 69 5.03 10.14 -1.98
N TYR A 70 4.36 9.00 -1.91
CA TYR A 70 3.55 8.46 -3.02
C TYR A 70 4.29 8.28 -4.35
N ALA A 71 3.54 8.24 -5.47
CA ALA A 71 4.10 8.08 -6.82
C ALA A 71 5.06 6.87 -6.95
N HIS A 72 4.63 5.73 -6.41
CA HIS A 72 5.40 4.48 -6.32
C HIS A 72 6.09 4.06 -7.62
N LYS A 73 5.49 4.35 -8.79
CA LYS A 73 6.09 4.06 -10.09
C LYS A 73 7.41 4.80 -10.35
N THR A 74 7.68 5.89 -9.62
CA THR A 74 8.94 6.64 -9.77
C THR A 74 10.11 5.99 -9.04
N PHE A 75 9.84 5.09 -8.10
CA PHE A 75 10.87 4.49 -7.25
C PHE A 75 11.87 3.64 -8.05
N GLU A 76 11.41 2.99 -9.11
CA GLU A 76 12.27 2.18 -10.00
C GLU A 76 13.33 3.01 -10.73
N TYR A 77 13.12 4.31 -10.88
CA TYR A 77 14.07 5.23 -11.53
C TYR A 77 15.08 5.87 -10.58
N HIS A 78 14.96 5.63 -9.27
CA HIS A 78 15.81 6.28 -8.28
C HIS A 78 17.29 6.02 -8.52
N GLN A 79 17.69 4.76 -8.72
CA GLN A 79 19.10 4.40 -8.90
C GLN A 79 19.73 5.01 -10.15
N GLN A 80 18.94 5.22 -11.21
CA GLN A 80 19.42 5.85 -12.44
C GLN A 80 19.75 7.34 -12.22
N ASN A 81 18.98 8.02 -11.38
CA ASN A 81 19.07 9.45 -11.14
C ASN A 81 19.95 9.82 -9.95
N PHE A 82 20.00 8.95 -8.93
CA PHE A 82 20.76 9.14 -7.70
C PHE A 82 21.53 7.86 -7.30
N PRO A 83 22.48 7.39 -8.12
CA PRO A 83 23.09 6.06 -7.98
C PRO A 83 23.89 5.86 -6.68
N LYS A 84 24.19 6.95 -5.96
CA LYS A 84 24.96 6.93 -4.70
C LYS A 84 24.18 7.41 -3.50
N THR A 85 22.90 7.75 -3.67
CA THR A 85 22.07 8.30 -2.61
C THR A 85 21.02 7.28 -2.20
N PRO A 86 20.98 6.84 -0.93
CA PRO A 86 19.93 5.95 -0.46
C PRO A 86 18.55 6.56 -0.66
N PHE A 87 17.56 5.70 -0.75
CA PHE A 87 16.14 6.09 -0.90
C PHE A 87 15.30 5.47 0.20
N ILE A 88 14.29 6.22 0.65
CA ILE A 88 13.22 5.72 1.49
C ILE A 88 11.88 6.31 1.04
N ALA A 89 10.85 5.50 0.93
CA ALA A 89 9.50 5.97 0.67
C ALA A 89 8.90 6.49 1.97
N THR A 90 8.86 7.81 2.12
CA THR A 90 8.51 8.48 3.39
C THR A 90 7.03 8.52 3.69
N GLU A 91 6.19 8.33 2.66
CA GLU A 91 4.75 8.18 2.80
C GLU A 91 4.21 7.46 1.58
N THR A 92 3.52 6.34 1.77
CA THR A 92 3.08 5.50 0.66
C THR A 92 1.65 5.03 0.84
N THR A 93 1.16 4.38 -0.21
CA THR A 93 -0.14 3.72 -0.25
C THR A 93 -1.31 4.70 -0.28
N SER A 94 -1.97 5.01 0.79
CA SER A 94 -3.31 5.60 0.85
C SER A 94 -4.37 4.67 0.26
N GLY A 95 -4.22 3.38 0.53
CA GLY A 95 -5.26 2.37 0.29
C GLY A 95 -6.45 2.61 1.21
N LEU A 96 -7.64 2.45 0.69
CA LEU A 96 -8.90 2.66 1.41
C LEU A 96 -9.54 1.32 1.72
N GLN A 97 -9.79 1.03 3.00
CA GLN A 97 -10.37 -0.23 3.42
C GLN A 97 -11.26 -0.07 4.64
N THR A 98 -12.47 -0.63 4.59
CA THR A 98 -13.36 -0.76 5.75
C THR A 98 -13.38 -2.21 6.19
N ARG A 99 -12.88 -2.51 7.39
CA ARG A 99 -12.84 -3.88 7.90
C ARG A 99 -14.21 -4.54 7.86
N GLY A 100 -14.28 -5.73 7.24
CA GLY A 100 -15.49 -6.56 7.19
C GLY A 100 -16.50 -6.17 6.11
N TYR A 101 -16.22 -5.19 5.27
CA TYR A 101 -17.03 -4.86 4.10
C TYR A 101 -16.32 -5.28 2.82
N TYR A 102 -17.01 -5.94 1.89
CA TYR A 102 -16.39 -6.51 0.70
C TYR A 102 -17.25 -6.31 -0.54
N ASP A 103 -16.69 -5.62 -1.54
CA ASP A 103 -17.27 -5.52 -2.86
C ASP A 103 -16.85 -6.71 -3.74
N GLN A 104 -17.79 -7.27 -4.46
CA GLN A 104 -17.50 -8.26 -5.51
C GLN A 104 -17.58 -7.54 -6.87
N LYS A 105 -16.73 -7.75 -7.84
CA LYS A 105 -15.55 -8.64 -7.86
C LYS A 105 -14.31 -7.87 -7.39
N SER A 106 -13.33 -8.57 -6.85
CA SER A 106 -12.17 -7.96 -6.20
C SER A 106 -10.95 -7.73 -7.12
N ASP A 107 -11.01 -8.17 -8.35
CA ASP A 107 -9.92 -8.16 -9.33
C ASP A 107 -9.81 -6.86 -10.15
N THR A 108 -10.53 -5.82 -9.74
CA THR A 108 -10.50 -4.51 -10.41
C THR A 108 -9.97 -3.44 -9.48
N LEU A 109 -8.81 -2.88 -9.80
CA LEU A 109 -8.26 -1.75 -9.07
C LEU A 109 -9.07 -0.48 -9.34
N LYS A 110 -9.36 0.28 -8.29
CA LYS A 110 -10.13 1.51 -8.32
C LYS A 110 -9.34 2.66 -7.71
N ARG A 111 -9.45 3.84 -8.30
CA ARG A 111 -8.96 5.10 -7.72
C ARG A 111 -10.16 5.96 -7.35
N TRP A 112 -10.27 6.35 -6.08
CA TRP A 112 -11.36 7.16 -5.56
C TRP A 112 -10.87 8.37 -4.77
N PRO A 113 -11.30 9.57 -5.19
CA PRO A 113 -11.94 9.90 -6.47
C PRO A 113 -11.06 9.54 -7.66
N ILE A 114 -11.55 9.67 -8.88
CA ILE A 114 -10.79 9.37 -10.11
C ILE A 114 -9.56 10.28 -10.21
N ARG A 115 -9.69 11.53 -9.76
CA ARG A 115 -8.63 12.53 -9.71
C ARG A 115 -8.69 13.28 -8.39
N TRP A 116 -7.54 13.80 -7.93
CA TRP A 116 -7.43 14.53 -6.67
C TRP A 116 -8.25 15.84 -6.62
N ASP A 117 -8.51 16.47 -7.76
CA ASP A 117 -9.24 17.73 -7.92
C ASP A 117 -10.74 17.56 -8.18
N ILE A 118 -11.22 16.31 -8.26
CA ILE A 118 -12.63 15.98 -8.40
C ILE A 118 -13.21 15.67 -7.03
N PRO A 119 -14.35 16.27 -6.66
CA PRO A 119 -15.03 15.90 -5.42
C PRO A 119 -15.34 14.40 -5.39
N PHE A 120 -15.16 13.80 -4.21
CA PHE A 120 -15.54 12.41 -4.02
C PHE A 120 -17.07 12.29 -3.97
N ASP A 121 -17.63 11.67 -4.97
CA ASP A 121 -19.07 11.36 -5.11
C ASP A 121 -19.35 9.86 -5.10
N GLY A 122 -18.32 9.06 -4.88
CA GLY A 122 -18.37 7.60 -4.88
C GLY A 122 -18.60 7.01 -3.48
N GLY A 123 -18.68 5.70 -3.48
CA GLY A 123 -18.95 4.92 -2.27
C GLY A 123 -20.43 4.54 -2.14
N ASN A 124 -20.74 3.92 -1.03
CA ASN A 124 -22.11 3.55 -0.69
C ASN A 124 -22.70 4.48 0.37
N SER A 125 -24.00 4.36 0.62
CA SER A 125 -24.73 5.18 1.62
C SER A 125 -24.17 5.07 3.05
N ASN A 126 -23.40 4.03 3.33
CA ASN A 126 -22.81 3.78 4.64
C ASN A 126 -21.38 4.36 4.75
N ASN A 127 -20.87 5.01 3.70
CA ASN A 127 -19.49 5.48 3.60
C ASN A 127 -18.46 4.37 3.88
N THR A 128 -18.72 3.15 3.38
CA THR A 128 -17.79 2.03 3.47
C THR A 128 -17.11 1.79 2.13
N VAL A 129 -15.94 1.18 2.16
CA VAL A 129 -15.17 0.79 1.00
C VAL A 129 -14.64 -0.63 1.19
N SER A 130 -14.46 -1.35 0.10
CA SER A 130 -14.06 -2.75 0.13
C SER A 130 -12.81 -3.00 0.96
N SER A 131 -12.80 -4.05 1.77
CA SER A 131 -11.64 -4.50 2.56
C SER A 131 -10.58 -5.22 1.72
N TYR A 132 -10.92 -5.67 0.51
CA TYR A 132 -9.90 -6.12 -0.43
C TYR A 132 -8.95 -4.98 -0.77
N ASP A 133 -7.68 -5.28 -1.02
CA ASP A 133 -6.67 -4.29 -1.41
C ASP A 133 -6.83 -3.85 -2.88
N GLN A 134 -7.97 -3.25 -3.19
CA GLN A 134 -8.35 -2.87 -4.55
C GLN A 134 -8.68 -1.39 -4.74
N VAL A 135 -8.76 -0.62 -3.66
CA VAL A 135 -9.15 0.81 -3.71
C VAL A 135 -8.08 1.67 -3.07
N SER A 136 -7.69 2.73 -3.76
CA SER A 136 -6.82 3.77 -3.20
C SER A 136 -7.23 5.15 -3.68
N THR A 137 -6.68 6.18 -3.03
CA THR A 137 -6.77 7.55 -3.53
C THR A 137 -5.98 7.73 -4.84
N PRO A 138 -6.29 8.76 -5.65
CA PRO A 138 -5.62 8.99 -6.94
C PRO A 138 -4.14 9.36 -6.83
N TRP A 139 -3.69 9.93 -5.70
CA TRP A 139 -2.28 10.20 -5.43
C TRP A 139 -1.52 9.01 -4.86
N GLY A 140 -2.26 7.99 -4.38
CA GLY A 140 -1.70 6.81 -3.74
C GLY A 140 -1.71 5.57 -4.62
N SER A 141 -1.63 4.44 -3.95
CA SER A 141 -1.68 3.09 -4.52
C SER A 141 -2.37 2.14 -3.55
N THR A 142 -2.69 0.95 -3.99
CA THR A 142 -2.96 -0.15 -3.08
C THR A 142 -1.66 -0.55 -2.36
N HIS A 143 -1.78 -1.31 -1.29
CA HIS A 143 -0.62 -1.76 -0.51
C HIS A 143 0.24 -2.74 -1.32
N GLU A 144 -0.40 -3.65 -2.05
CA GLU A 144 0.30 -4.59 -2.93
C GLU A 144 1.06 -3.89 -4.05
N GLU A 145 0.46 -2.88 -4.70
CA GLU A 145 1.14 -2.13 -5.77
C GLU A 145 2.47 -1.53 -5.31
N THR A 146 2.47 -0.85 -4.16
CA THR A 146 3.70 -0.24 -3.65
C THR A 146 4.70 -1.30 -3.18
N TRP A 147 4.24 -2.31 -2.42
CA TRP A 147 5.15 -3.30 -1.87
C TRP A 147 5.82 -4.14 -2.96
N LYS A 148 5.12 -4.51 -4.02
CA LYS A 148 5.71 -5.21 -5.18
C LYS A 148 6.89 -4.46 -5.79
N ILE A 149 6.82 -3.13 -5.87
CA ILE A 149 7.94 -2.32 -6.37
C ILE A 149 9.08 -2.30 -5.35
N ILE A 150 8.79 -2.06 -4.09
CA ILE A 150 9.83 -1.93 -3.06
C ILE A 150 10.60 -3.23 -2.87
N LYS A 151 9.91 -4.37 -2.74
CA LYS A 151 10.56 -5.66 -2.54
C LYS A 151 11.40 -6.15 -3.73
N LYS A 152 11.17 -5.61 -4.92
CA LYS A 152 11.86 -5.99 -6.15
C LYS A 152 13.26 -5.39 -6.26
N HIS A 153 13.53 -4.31 -5.52
CA HIS A 153 14.75 -3.53 -5.69
C HIS A 153 15.50 -3.34 -4.36
N ASP A 154 16.66 -3.97 -4.21
CA ASP A 154 17.48 -3.92 -3.00
C ASP A 154 17.99 -2.51 -2.64
N TYR A 155 18.02 -1.59 -3.58
CA TYR A 155 18.43 -0.20 -3.34
C TYR A 155 17.32 0.66 -2.71
N LEU A 156 16.10 0.15 -2.61
CA LEU A 156 15.01 0.82 -1.90
C LEU A 156 15.06 0.40 -0.43
N SER A 157 15.40 1.34 0.45
CA SER A 157 15.64 1.06 1.88
C SER A 157 14.38 0.70 2.67
N GLY A 158 13.20 0.87 2.08
CA GLY A 158 11.92 0.56 2.69
C GLY A 158 10.88 1.65 2.51
N MET A 159 9.77 1.51 3.23
CA MET A 159 8.61 2.39 3.12
C MET A 159 7.94 2.66 4.46
N PHE A 160 7.34 3.84 4.57
CA PHE A 160 6.36 4.17 5.59
C PHE A 160 4.96 4.22 4.98
N ILE A 161 4.04 3.50 5.59
CA ILE A 161 2.66 3.37 5.12
C ILE A 161 1.84 4.55 5.62
N TRP A 162 1.06 5.19 4.77
CA TRP A 162 -0.05 6.03 5.17
C TRP A 162 -1.33 5.20 5.17
N THR A 163 -1.80 4.68 6.34
CA THR A 163 -1.20 4.89 7.66
C THR A 163 -1.33 3.64 8.54
N GLY A 164 -0.75 3.64 9.74
CA GLY A 164 -0.83 2.50 10.65
C GLY A 164 -2.25 2.27 11.21
N PHE A 165 -2.95 3.35 11.58
CA PHE A 165 -4.29 3.31 12.18
C PHE A 165 -5.25 4.21 11.42
N ASP A 166 -6.53 3.82 11.36
CA ASP A 166 -7.59 4.77 11.04
C ASP A 166 -7.60 5.91 12.06
N TYR A 167 -8.01 7.09 11.65
CA TYR A 167 -8.00 8.26 12.53
C TYR A 167 -9.24 9.13 12.35
N LEU A 168 -9.59 9.87 13.41
CA LEU A 168 -10.70 10.81 13.42
C LEU A 168 -10.25 12.20 12.97
N GLY A 169 -11.19 12.97 12.43
CA GLY A 169 -11.04 14.40 12.16
C GLY A 169 -10.78 14.76 10.72
N GLU A 170 -10.09 13.93 9.95
CA GLU A 170 -9.81 14.15 8.52
C GLU A 170 -10.24 12.93 7.71
N PRO A 171 -11.52 12.87 7.27
CA PRO A 171 -12.08 11.69 6.61
C PRO A 171 -11.74 11.58 5.13
N THR A 172 -10.84 12.41 4.60
CA THR A 172 -10.44 12.36 3.17
C THR A 172 -10.30 10.91 2.67
N PRO A 173 -10.82 10.56 1.46
CA PRO A 173 -11.46 11.48 0.50
C PRO A 173 -12.96 11.73 0.74
N TYR A 174 -13.52 11.13 1.79
CA TYR A 174 -14.93 11.32 2.14
C TYR A 174 -15.20 12.74 2.65
N VAL A 175 -16.41 13.20 2.40
CA VAL A 175 -16.91 14.48 2.92
C VAL A 175 -17.87 14.26 4.08
N TRP A 176 -18.34 15.33 4.71
CA TRP A 176 -19.39 15.25 5.71
C TRP A 176 -20.60 14.39 5.20
N PRO A 177 -21.15 13.46 6.00
CA PRO A 177 -20.97 13.29 7.46
C PRO A 177 -19.88 12.32 7.89
N SER A 178 -19.01 11.83 7.03
CA SER A 178 -17.87 11.00 7.42
C SER A 178 -16.98 11.72 8.41
N ARG A 179 -16.43 10.98 9.37
CA ARG A 179 -15.59 11.54 10.47
C ARG A 179 -14.28 10.79 10.68
N SER A 180 -14.11 9.68 9.98
CA SER A 180 -12.92 8.84 10.08
C SER A 180 -12.33 8.60 8.71
N SER A 181 -11.00 8.53 8.65
CA SER A 181 -10.28 7.98 7.49
C SER A 181 -10.41 6.45 7.48
N TYR A 182 -10.08 5.84 6.33
CA TYR A 182 -10.00 4.39 6.15
C TYR A 182 -8.63 3.94 5.65
N PHE A 183 -7.59 4.75 5.85
CA PHE A 183 -6.23 4.48 5.39
C PHE A 183 -5.45 3.53 6.29
N GLY A 184 -5.90 3.32 7.53
CA GLY A 184 -5.21 2.49 8.49
C GLY A 184 -5.14 1.02 8.08
N VAL A 185 -4.04 0.37 8.36
CA VAL A 185 -3.95 -1.11 8.33
C VAL A 185 -4.61 -1.75 9.55
N ILE A 186 -4.87 -0.93 10.57
CA ILE A 186 -5.61 -1.25 11.79
C ILE A 186 -6.78 -0.24 11.91
N ASP A 187 -7.96 -0.72 12.27
CA ASP A 187 -9.14 0.13 12.42
C ASP A 187 -9.14 0.95 13.73
N LEU A 188 -10.11 1.86 13.88
CA LEU A 188 -10.26 2.70 15.08
C LEU A 188 -10.43 1.90 16.38
N ALA A 189 -10.94 0.69 16.31
CA ALA A 189 -11.15 -0.18 17.47
C ALA A 189 -9.90 -1.01 17.82
N GLY A 190 -8.82 -0.86 17.04
CA GLY A 190 -7.57 -1.58 17.24
C GLY A 190 -7.52 -2.98 16.60
N PHE A 191 -8.47 -3.32 15.74
CA PHE A 191 -8.46 -4.59 15.03
C PHE A 191 -7.71 -4.49 13.71
N PRO A 192 -6.85 -5.48 13.38
CA PRO A 192 -6.19 -5.54 12.09
C PRO A 192 -7.21 -5.70 10.97
N LYS A 193 -6.97 -4.99 9.86
CA LYS A 193 -7.66 -5.23 8.59
C LYS A 193 -6.95 -6.35 7.81
N ASP A 194 -7.54 -6.85 6.72
CA ASP A 194 -6.96 -7.98 5.99
C ASP A 194 -5.55 -7.69 5.48
N VAL A 195 -5.28 -6.47 5.04
CA VAL A 195 -3.96 -6.05 4.56
C VAL A 195 -2.86 -6.06 5.63
N TYR A 196 -3.21 -6.00 6.92
CA TYR A 196 -2.25 -6.22 8.00
C TYR A 196 -1.57 -7.58 7.86
N TYR A 197 -2.32 -8.60 7.50
CA TYR A 197 -1.79 -9.96 7.33
C TYR A 197 -0.95 -10.09 6.06
N MET A 198 -1.20 -9.28 5.02
CA MET A 198 -0.29 -9.15 3.88
C MET A 198 1.09 -8.69 4.35
N TYR A 199 1.16 -7.58 5.10
CA TYR A 199 2.43 -7.12 5.65
C TYR A 199 3.07 -8.10 6.62
N GLN A 200 2.28 -8.76 7.47
CA GLN A 200 2.80 -9.77 8.36
C GLN A 200 3.43 -10.94 7.58
N SER A 201 2.81 -11.37 6.48
CA SER A 201 3.32 -12.44 5.64
C SER A 201 4.61 -12.07 4.89
N GLU A 202 4.80 -10.77 4.60
CA GLU A 202 5.95 -10.27 3.84
C GLU A 202 7.11 -9.77 4.72
N TRP A 203 6.79 -9.27 5.93
CA TRP A 203 7.77 -8.59 6.79
C TRP A 203 8.22 -9.41 8.00
N THR A 204 7.69 -10.61 8.20
CA THR A 204 8.06 -11.47 9.32
C THR A 204 8.37 -12.89 8.87
N ASP A 205 9.15 -13.61 9.68
CA ASP A 205 9.44 -15.04 9.49
C ASP A 205 8.36 -15.95 10.09
N LYS A 206 7.28 -15.39 10.62
CA LYS A 206 6.17 -16.16 11.19
C LYS A 206 5.35 -16.81 10.08
N PRO A 207 4.94 -18.07 10.24
CA PRO A 207 3.93 -18.65 9.36
C PRO A 207 2.64 -17.83 9.44
N VAL A 208 2.14 -17.41 8.30
CA VAL A 208 0.86 -16.69 8.16
C VAL A 208 -0.02 -17.50 7.23
N LEU A 209 -1.27 -17.64 7.61
CA LEU A 209 -2.37 -18.08 6.75
C LEU A 209 -3.62 -17.32 7.15
N HIS A 210 -4.01 -16.35 6.35
CA HIS A 210 -5.18 -15.51 6.59
C HIS A 210 -6.11 -15.57 5.38
N ILE A 211 -7.31 -16.10 5.56
CA ILE A 211 -8.34 -16.15 4.53
C ILE A 211 -9.44 -15.14 4.83
N PHE A 212 -9.95 -14.52 3.80
CA PHE A 212 -11.06 -13.57 3.85
C PHE A 212 -11.83 -13.57 2.53
N PRO A 213 -13.06 -13.10 2.47
CA PRO A 213 -13.85 -12.43 3.50
C PRO A 213 -14.46 -13.43 4.53
N HIS A 214 -15.28 -12.87 5.44
CA HIS A 214 -16.18 -13.68 6.26
C HIS A 214 -17.07 -14.57 5.37
N TRP A 215 -17.49 -15.71 5.91
CA TRP A 215 -18.32 -16.66 5.17
C TRP A 215 -19.80 -16.59 5.61
N ASN A 216 -20.44 -15.44 5.30
CA ASN A 216 -21.85 -15.17 5.62
C ASN A 216 -22.48 -14.29 4.52
N TRP A 217 -23.03 -14.92 3.49
CA TRP A 217 -23.54 -14.27 2.29
C TRP A 217 -24.92 -14.83 1.91
N GLU A 218 -25.54 -14.25 0.89
CA GLU A 218 -26.72 -14.81 0.27
C GLU A 218 -26.35 -16.06 -0.55
N ILE A 219 -27.21 -17.10 -0.48
CA ILE A 219 -26.98 -18.36 -1.21
C ILE A 219 -26.85 -18.09 -2.70
N GLY A 220 -25.77 -18.63 -3.29
CA GLY A 220 -25.46 -18.50 -4.71
C GLY A 220 -24.72 -17.24 -5.11
N LYS A 221 -24.51 -16.27 -4.20
CA LYS A 221 -23.67 -15.11 -4.47
C LYS A 221 -22.23 -15.53 -4.73
N GLU A 222 -21.63 -15.09 -5.85
CA GLU A 222 -20.19 -15.28 -6.08
C GLU A 222 -19.38 -14.49 -5.04
N VAL A 223 -18.42 -15.14 -4.44
CA VAL A 223 -17.52 -14.57 -3.43
C VAL A 223 -16.07 -14.85 -3.80
N ASP A 224 -15.27 -13.81 -3.80
CA ASP A 224 -13.83 -13.91 -3.96
C ASP A 224 -13.19 -14.21 -2.60
N ILE A 225 -12.58 -15.36 -2.45
CA ILE A 225 -11.86 -15.73 -1.24
C ILE A 225 -10.38 -15.52 -1.51
N TRP A 226 -9.78 -14.58 -0.79
CA TRP A 226 -8.35 -14.33 -0.84
C TRP A 226 -7.65 -15.05 0.32
N ALA A 227 -6.38 -15.38 0.07
CA ALA A 227 -5.48 -15.85 1.12
C ALA A 227 -4.15 -15.11 1.04
N TYR A 228 -3.76 -14.48 2.17
CA TYR A 228 -2.38 -14.08 2.41
C TYR A 228 -1.69 -15.20 3.18
N TYR A 229 -0.53 -15.63 2.72
CA TYR A 229 0.21 -16.70 3.37
C TYR A 229 1.72 -16.55 3.22
N SER A 230 2.46 -17.14 4.15
CA SER A 230 3.92 -17.20 4.12
C SER A 230 4.45 -18.52 4.66
N GLN A 231 5.74 -18.77 4.48
CA GLN A 231 6.45 -19.98 4.92
C GLN A 231 5.86 -21.29 4.37
N ALA A 232 5.10 -21.22 3.27
CA ALA A 232 4.45 -22.35 2.61
C ALA A 232 4.54 -22.18 1.09
N ASP A 233 4.44 -23.30 0.36
CA ASP A 233 4.51 -23.33 -1.09
C ASP A 233 3.13 -23.21 -1.73
N GLU A 234 2.10 -23.64 -1.01
CA GLU A 234 0.75 -23.77 -1.52
C GLU A 234 -0.30 -23.67 -0.40
N VAL A 235 -1.52 -23.35 -0.80
CA VAL A 235 -2.69 -23.38 0.06
C VAL A 235 -3.81 -24.15 -0.63
N GLU A 236 -4.43 -25.04 0.11
CA GLU A 236 -5.65 -25.75 -0.29
C GLU A 236 -6.85 -25.18 0.49
N LEU A 237 -7.90 -24.84 -0.23
CA LEU A 237 -9.14 -24.33 0.33
C LEU A 237 -10.18 -25.45 0.37
N PHE A 238 -10.97 -25.52 1.45
CA PHE A 238 -12.03 -26.47 1.67
C PHE A 238 -13.33 -25.76 2.02
N LEU A 239 -14.44 -26.27 1.53
CA LEU A 239 -15.80 -25.92 1.96
C LEU A 239 -16.51 -27.19 2.41
N ASN A 240 -16.91 -27.27 3.68
CA ASN A 240 -17.55 -28.45 4.26
C ASN A 240 -16.76 -29.75 4.02
N GLU A 241 -15.44 -29.71 4.26
CA GLU A 241 -14.48 -30.82 4.03
C GLU A 241 -14.26 -31.20 2.55
N GLU A 242 -14.96 -30.58 1.60
CA GLU A 242 -14.73 -30.77 0.17
C GLU A 242 -13.64 -29.80 -0.32
N SER A 243 -12.59 -30.33 -0.96
CA SER A 243 -11.50 -29.50 -1.51
C SER A 243 -12.00 -28.66 -2.68
N LEU A 244 -11.69 -27.37 -2.64
CA LEU A 244 -11.89 -26.42 -3.73
C LEU A 244 -10.64 -26.21 -4.58
N GLY A 245 -9.63 -27.04 -4.34
CA GLY A 245 -8.36 -27.05 -5.05
C GLY A 245 -7.24 -26.29 -4.37
N ILE A 246 -6.05 -26.57 -4.85
CA ILE A 246 -4.78 -25.99 -4.38
C ILE A 246 -4.41 -24.81 -5.26
N LYS A 247 -3.89 -23.74 -4.63
CA LYS A 247 -3.32 -22.59 -5.32
C LYS A 247 -1.96 -22.19 -4.74
N LYS A 248 -1.13 -21.59 -5.61
CA LYS A 248 0.21 -21.09 -5.32
C LYS A 248 0.31 -19.64 -5.76
N LYS A 249 1.16 -18.85 -5.11
CA LYS A 249 1.57 -17.54 -5.63
C LYS A 249 2.40 -17.75 -6.90
N GLU A 250 2.16 -16.96 -7.91
CA GLU A 250 2.92 -16.96 -9.16
C GLU A 250 3.58 -15.61 -9.39
N GLY A 251 4.82 -15.61 -9.87
CA GLY A 251 5.56 -14.37 -10.11
C GLY A 251 5.70 -13.50 -8.86
N ASP A 252 5.14 -12.31 -8.90
CA ASP A 252 5.17 -11.32 -7.80
C ASP A 252 3.84 -11.23 -7.03
N ASP A 253 2.98 -12.25 -7.13
CA ASP A 253 1.72 -12.30 -6.39
C ASP A 253 1.95 -12.23 -4.87
N LEU A 254 1.09 -11.46 -4.19
CA LEU A 254 1.10 -11.36 -2.74
C LEU A 254 -0.06 -12.14 -2.10
N HIS A 255 -1.12 -12.38 -2.87
CA HIS A 255 -2.26 -13.22 -2.48
C HIS A 255 -2.58 -14.26 -3.54
N ILE A 256 -3.42 -15.21 -3.17
CA ILE A 256 -4.10 -16.13 -4.09
C ILE A 256 -5.61 -16.00 -3.88
N MET A 257 -6.40 -16.33 -4.90
CA MET A 257 -7.85 -16.12 -4.86
C MET A 257 -8.63 -17.30 -5.43
N TRP A 258 -9.74 -17.66 -4.80
CA TRP A 258 -10.80 -18.51 -5.32
C TRP A 258 -12.07 -17.70 -5.52
N ARG A 259 -12.78 -17.88 -6.61
CA ARG A 259 -14.09 -17.28 -6.87
C ARG A 259 -15.11 -18.41 -6.92
N ILE A 260 -15.98 -18.45 -5.92
CA ILE A 260 -16.96 -19.54 -5.77
C ILE A 260 -18.33 -18.99 -5.33
N PRO A 261 -19.43 -19.68 -5.70
CA PRO A 261 -20.74 -19.34 -5.18
C PRO A 261 -20.83 -19.70 -3.69
N PHE A 262 -21.41 -18.79 -2.90
CA PHE A 262 -21.65 -19.06 -1.48
C PHE A 262 -22.62 -20.23 -1.29
N LYS A 263 -22.24 -21.15 -0.42
CA LYS A 263 -23.08 -22.20 0.17
C LYS A 263 -22.88 -22.18 1.68
N PRO A 264 -23.94 -22.43 2.48
CA PRO A 264 -23.81 -22.52 3.93
C PRO A 264 -22.78 -23.58 4.34
N GLY A 265 -22.00 -23.26 5.37
CA GLY A 265 -21.01 -24.19 5.90
C GLY A 265 -19.76 -23.51 6.44
N SER A 266 -18.68 -24.26 6.54
CA SER A 266 -17.41 -23.81 7.07
C SER A 266 -16.35 -23.79 5.99
N LEU A 267 -15.63 -22.65 5.86
CA LEU A 267 -14.39 -22.55 5.09
C LEU A 267 -13.20 -22.92 5.97
N LYS A 268 -12.29 -23.71 5.40
CA LYS A 268 -11.00 -24.05 6.00
C LYS A 268 -9.92 -23.92 4.94
N ALA A 269 -8.77 -23.39 5.30
CA ALA A 269 -7.58 -23.42 4.43
C ALA A 269 -6.45 -24.15 5.13
N ILE A 270 -5.62 -24.83 4.35
CA ILE A 270 -4.41 -25.52 4.83
C ILE A 270 -3.25 -25.08 3.97
N SER A 271 -2.23 -24.50 4.59
CA SER A 271 -0.97 -24.18 3.91
C SER A 271 0.03 -25.32 4.08
N ARG A 272 0.78 -25.65 3.00
CA ARG A 272 1.78 -26.72 3.02
C ARG A 272 3.12 -26.26 2.47
N LYS A 273 4.18 -26.82 3.02
CA LYS A 273 5.53 -26.73 2.49
C LYS A 273 6.11 -28.12 2.31
N ASP A 274 6.61 -28.43 1.13
CA ASP A 274 7.13 -29.77 0.79
C ASP A 274 6.14 -30.89 1.16
N GLY A 275 4.84 -30.65 0.97
CA GLY A 275 3.74 -31.55 1.31
C GLY A 275 3.34 -31.62 2.78
N ASN A 276 4.08 -30.99 3.70
CA ASN A 276 3.78 -30.97 5.11
C ASN A 276 2.92 -29.75 5.48
N GLU A 277 1.91 -29.96 6.34
CA GLU A 277 1.06 -28.90 6.84
C GLU A 277 1.88 -27.93 7.71
N ILE A 278 1.73 -26.62 7.43
CA ILE A 278 2.37 -25.53 8.19
C ILE A 278 1.34 -24.81 9.05
N SER A 279 0.15 -24.52 8.51
CA SER A 279 -0.92 -23.82 9.21
C SER A 279 -2.29 -24.17 8.63
N CYS A 280 -3.32 -24.07 9.49
CA CYS A 280 -4.72 -24.24 9.10
C CYS A 280 -5.63 -23.28 9.86
#